data_44cba0f9f52c3eef56636999757a39a3
#
_entry.id   44cba0f9f52c3eef56636999757a39a3
#
_cell.length_a   1.000
_cell.length_b   1.000
_cell.length_c   1.000
_cell.angle_alpha   90.00
_cell.angle_beta   90.00
_cell.angle_gamma   90.00
#
_symmetry.space_group_name_H-M   'P 1'
#
loop_
_entity.id
_entity.type
_entity.pdbx_description
1 polymer ?
#
loop_
_entity_poly.entity_id
_entity_poly.type
_entity_poly.pdbx_seq_one_letter_code
_entity_poly.pdbx_strand_id
1 'polypeptide(L)'
;MAATSSIPAVVATPREGKFNKNAARRVRVSGKIPAVVYGAGQASVAVTVDPRTITKILHSDSGHNTIFDLDVTGTGVVKAMIVDWQNEPIKGALLHIDLKRIAMDKMMLVSVPIQLVGVPTGVKNQGGILEHVLREVEIECVPGDIPSHLDVDVTGLEINDSVYVSNLPHSGSIKFLSDEGLTVAHVSAIREEVVEAAEGADVAAAPAEPEVAKKGKGDAEAAAPDAKAEKKK
;
A
#
# COMPACT_ATOMS: atom_id res chain seq x y z
N MET A 1 0.17 -31.18 4.88
CA MET A 1 1.62 -31.03 4.75
C MET A 1 1.86 -29.71 4.03
N ALA A 2 2.21 -28.66 4.77
CA ALA A 2 2.50 -27.38 4.19
C ALA A 2 3.78 -27.49 3.35
N ALA A 3 3.67 -27.19 2.06
CA ALA A 3 4.83 -27.08 1.18
C ALA A 3 5.69 -25.92 1.69
N THR A 4 6.78 -26.24 2.36
CA THR A 4 7.84 -25.29 2.69
C THR A 4 8.46 -24.88 1.36
N SER A 5 7.89 -23.88 0.68
CA SER A 5 8.55 -23.23 -0.43
C SER A 5 9.84 -22.63 0.16
N SER A 6 10.97 -23.18 -0.22
CA SER A 6 12.29 -22.67 0.19
C SER A 6 12.45 -21.27 -0.37
N ILE A 7 12.10 -20.28 0.45
CA ILE A 7 12.32 -18.87 0.13
C ILE A 7 13.82 -18.66 0.10
N PRO A 8 14.39 -18.15 -1.00
CA PRO A 8 15.83 -17.96 -1.11
C PRO A 8 16.29 -16.95 -0.03
N ALA A 9 17.39 -17.26 0.63
CA ALA A 9 18.02 -16.33 1.56
C ALA A 9 18.31 -14.98 0.88
N VAL A 10 17.93 -13.89 1.52
CA VAL A 10 18.13 -12.54 1.00
C VAL A 10 19.49 -12.05 1.45
N VAL A 11 20.37 -11.76 0.49
CA VAL A 11 21.70 -11.20 0.79
C VAL A 11 21.58 -9.67 0.91
N ALA A 12 22.00 -9.14 2.04
CA ALA A 12 22.02 -7.71 2.35
C ALA A 12 23.43 -7.21 2.57
N THR A 13 23.85 -6.22 1.81
CA THR A 13 25.19 -5.60 1.96
C THR A 13 25.05 -4.33 2.80
N PRO A 14 25.81 -4.19 3.91
CA PRO A 14 25.79 -2.96 4.70
C PRO A 14 26.19 -1.76 3.85
N ARG A 15 25.54 -0.64 4.09
CA ARG A 15 25.89 0.63 3.43
C ARG A 15 26.85 1.41 4.31
N GLU A 16 27.98 1.76 3.73
CA GLU A 16 28.96 2.61 4.37
C GLU A 16 28.81 4.08 3.95
N GLY A 17 29.18 5.01 4.82
CA GLY A 17 29.23 6.44 4.52
C GLY A 17 27.97 7.23 4.91
N LYS A 18 27.77 8.37 4.25
CA LYS A 18 26.69 9.30 4.60
C LYS A 18 25.33 8.79 4.07
N PHE A 19 24.34 8.71 4.95
CA PHE A 19 22.96 8.32 4.61
C PHE A 19 22.15 9.52 4.12
N ASN A 20 22.44 10.00 2.92
CA ASN A 20 21.73 11.15 2.33
C ASN A 20 20.99 10.76 1.05
N LYS A 21 20.14 11.68 0.57
CA LYS A 21 19.32 11.53 -0.65
C LYS A 21 20.15 11.09 -1.86
N ASN A 22 21.34 11.68 -2.03
CA ASN A 22 22.19 11.40 -3.19
C ASN A 22 22.80 9.98 -3.12
N ALA A 23 23.13 9.50 -1.92
CA ALA A 23 23.61 8.13 -1.73
C ALA A 23 22.50 7.11 -2.05
N ALA A 24 21.29 7.31 -1.57
CA ALA A 24 20.14 6.45 -1.89
C ALA A 24 19.85 6.43 -3.40
N ARG A 25 19.92 7.58 -4.07
CA ARG A 25 19.75 7.67 -5.53
C ARG A 25 20.81 6.87 -6.28
N ARG A 26 22.09 6.92 -5.86
CA ARG A 26 23.16 6.12 -6.48
C ARG A 26 22.91 4.62 -6.35
N VAL A 27 22.43 4.16 -5.19
CA VAL A 27 22.06 2.75 -4.97
C VAL A 27 20.96 2.33 -5.95
N ARG A 28 19.92 3.15 -6.12
CA ARG A 28 18.82 2.83 -7.08
C ARG A 28 19.31 2.81 -8.53
N VAL A 29 20.21 3.72 -8.90
CA VAL A 29 20.80 3.74 -10.26
C VAL A 29 21.66 2.50 -10.50
N SER A 30 22.32 1.93 -9.47
CA SER A 30 23.05 0.66 -9.58
C SER A 30 22.14 -0.58 -9.61
N GLY A 31 20.82 -0.41 -9.64
CA GLY A 31 19.85 -1.50 -9.72
C GLY A 31 19.58 -2.21 -8.39
N LYS A 32 20.03 -1.64 -7.26
CA LYS A 32 19.79 -2.15 -5.90
C LYS A 32 18.81 -1.24 -5.15
N ILE A 33 18.20 -1.77 -4.10
CA ILE A 33 17.26 -1.03 -3.25
C ILE A 33 17.94 -0.72 -1.91
N PRO A 34 17.89 0.55 -1.45
CA PRO A 34 18.26 0.88 -0.08
C PRO A 34 17.20 0.32 0.88
N ALA A 35 17.65 -0.34 1.94
CA ALA A 35 16.80 -0.91 2.98
C ALA A 35 17.37 -0.59 4.37
N VAL A 36 16.52 -0.71 5.38
CA VAL A 36 16.91 -0.58 6.79
C VAL A 36 16.51 -1.85 7.51
N VAL A 37 17.44 -2.39 8.29
CA VAL A 37 17.22 -3.58 9.13
C VAL A 37 17.26 -3.14 10.58
N TYR A 38 16.17 -3.36 11.31
CA TYR A 38 16.06 -3.00 12.73
C TYR A 38 15.36 -4.11 13.53
N GLY A 39 15.29 -3.96 14.83
CA GLY A 39 14.60 -4.91 15.71
C GLY A 39 15.53 -5.84 16.48
N ALA A 40 14.92 -6.77 17.26
CA ALA A 40 15.61 -7.73 18.15
C ALA A 40 16.57 -7.10 19.16
N GLY A 41 16.36 -5.81 19.55
CA GLY A 41 17.23 -5.11 20.51
C GLY A 41 18.62 -4.74 19.97
N GLN A 42 18.87 -4.92 18.68
CA GLN A 42 20.12 -4.56 18.02
C GLN A 42 20.00 -3.21 17.33
N ALA A 43 21.15 -2.55 17.11
CA ALA A 43 21.19 -1.29 16.37
C ALA A 43 20.65 -1.46 14.94
N SER A 44 19.99 -0.41 14.43
CA SER A 44 19.54 -0.37 13.05
C SER A 44 20.72 -0.29 12.09
N VAL A 45 20.68 -1.07 11.03
CA VAL A 45 21.72 -1.12 10.00
C VAL A 45 21.10 -0.77 8.65
N ALA A 46 21.69 0.22 7.98
CA ALA A 46 21.30 0.53 6.61
C ALA A 46 22.00 -0.45 5.65
N VAL A 47 21.22 -1.10 4.80
CA VAL A 47 21.70 -2.11 3.87
C VAL A 47 21.24 -1.83 2.44
N THR A 48 21.78 -2.57 1.50
CA THR A 48 21.32 -2.65 0.12
C THR A 48 20.91 -4.08 -0.20
N VAL A 49 19.77 -4.25 -0.85
CA VAL A 49 19.22 -5.56 -1.23
C VAL A 49 18.92 -5.62 -2.72
N ASP A 50 18.79 -6.84 -3.25
CA ASP A 50 18.39 -7.06 -4.65
C ASP A 50 16.86 -6.94 -4.77
N PRO A 51 16.34 -6.06 -5.67
CA PRO A 51 14.92 -5.93 -5.90
C PRO A 51 14.23 -7.23 -6.31
N ARG A 52 14.89 -8.07 -7.11
CA ARG A 52 14.28 -9.28 -7.66
C ARG A 52 13.91 -10.28 -6.57
N THR A 53 14.76 -10.46 -5.59
CA THR A 53 14.53 -11.38 -4.48
C THR A 53 13.36 -10.90 -3.61
N ILE A 54 13.35 -9.61 -3.31
CA ILE A 54 12.28 -9.00 -2.50
C ILE A 54 10.94 -9.02 -3.23
N THR A 55 10.92 -8.70 -4.51
CA THR A 55 9.69 -8.76 -5.31
C THR A 55 9.09 -10.17 -5.31
N LYS A 56 9.92 -11.22 -5.39
CA LYS A 56 9.45 -12.60 -5.28
C LYS A 56 8.80 -12.89 -3.93
N ILE A 57 9.36 -12.37 -2.83
CA ILE A 57 8.80 -12.52 -1.49
C ILE A 57 7.47 -11.78 -1.39
N LEU A 58 7.39 -10.52 -1.84
CA LEU A 58 6.16 -9.74 -1.80
C LEU A 58 5.01 -10.32 -2.63
N HIS A 59 5.32 -11.07 -3.70
CA HIS A 59 4.33 -11.74 -4.52
C HIS A 59 4.11 -13.22 -4.14
N SER A 60 4.66 -13.68 -3.03
CA SER A 60 4.34 -15.00 -2.48
C SER A 60 2.96 -14.98 -1.81
N ASP A 61 2.38 -16.14 -1.56
CA ASP A 61 1.05 -16.29 -0.95
C ASP A 61 0.95 -15.62 0.43
N SER A 62 2.05 -15.61 1.19
CA SER A 62 2.14 -14.94 2.49
C SER A 62 2.52 -13.45 2.39
N GLY A 63 2.85 -12.96 1.20
CA GLY A 63 3.17 -11.56 0.95
C GLY A 63 4.26 -10.99 1.87
N HIS A 64 4.01 -9.81 2.44
CA HIS A 64 4.94 -9.14 3.36
C HIS A 64 5.10 -9.87 4.72
N ASN A 65 4.13 -10.73 5.09
CA ASN A 65 4.17 -11.51 6.33
C ASN A 65 5.12 -12.72 6.26
N THR A 66 5.76 -12.90 5.12
CA THR A 66 6.73 -13.97 4.91
C THR A 66 7.97 -13.77 5.79
N ILE A 67 8.30 -14.79 6.58
CA ILE A 67 9.55 -14.84 7.34
C ILE A 67 10.61 -15.49 6.47
N PHE A 68 11.73 -14.81 6.30
CA PHE A 68 12.85 -15.30 5.49
C PHE A 68 14.18 -15.09 6.20
N ASP A 69 15.19 -15.82 5.73
CA ASP A 69 16.55 -15.69 6.22
C ASP A 69 17.26 -14.53 5.50
N LEU A 70 17.70 -13.54 6.28
CA LEU A 70 18.44 -12.39 5.82
C LEU A 70 19.90 -12.56 6.18
N ASP A 71 20.74 -12.73 5.17
CA ASP A 71 22.20 -12.75 5.34
C ASP A 71 22.75 -11.33 5.24
N VAL A 72 23.11 -10.75 6.38
CA VAL A 72 23.74 -9.44 6.42
C VAL A 72 25.25 -9.64 6.43
N THR A 73 25.91 -9.24 5.36
CA THR A 73 27.38 -9.35 5.24
C THR A 73 28.07 -8.73 6.44
N GLY A 74 28.79 -9.55 7.21
CA GLY A 74 29.50 -9.14 8.42
C GLY A 74 28.75 -9.26 9.75
N THR A 75 27.43 -9.52 9.74
CA THR A 75 26.62 -9.70 10.96
C THR A 75 26.07 -11.12 11.09
N GLY A 76 26.00 -11.86 9.97
CA GLY A 76 25.47 -13.23 9.92
C GLY A 76 24.02 -13.31 9.46
N VAL A 77 23.48 -14.54 9.50
CA VAL A 77 22.09 -14.84 9.07
C VAL A 77 21.14 -14.55 10.23
N VAL A 78 20.11 -13.77 9.96
CA VAL A 78 19.04 -13.43 10.92
C VAL A 78 17.68 -13.64 10.26
N LYS A 79 16.69 -14.06 11.04
CA LYS A 79 15.31 -14.12 10.55
C LYS A 79 14.72 -12.71 10.49
N ALA A 80 14.13 -12.38 9.36
CA ALA A 80 13.53 -11.07 9.11
C ALA A 80 12.20 -11.19 8.38
N MET A 81 11.39 -10.14 8.51
CA MET A 81 10.18 -9.92 7.71
C MET A 81 10.17 -8.52 7.13
N ILE A 82 9.35 -8.31 6.11
CA ILE A 82 9.11 -6.99 5.53
C ILE A 82 8.00 -6.33 6.34
N VAL A 83 8.25 -5.11 6.84
CA VAL A 83 7.22 -4.33 7.57
C VAL A 83 6.60 -3.30 6.66
N ASP A 84 7.43 -2.61 5.88
CA ASP A 84 6.97 -1.58 4.97
C ASP A 84 7.80 -1.57 3.69
N TRP A 85 7.17 -1.13 2.60
CA TRP A 85 7.85 -0.96 1.31
C TRP A 85 7.27 0.21 0.55
N GLN A 86 8.10 0.85 -0.23
CA GLN A 86 7.73 1.97 -1.07
C GLN A 86 7.96 1.63 -2.53
N ASN A 87 6.93 1.83 -3.34
CA ASN A 87 6.99 1.66 -4.78
C ASN A 87 6.95 3.01 -5.49
N GLU A 88 7.58 3.08 -6.64
CA GLU A 88 7.44 4.21 -7.55
C GLU A 88 6.03 4.16 -8.20
N PRO A 89 5.22 5.22 -8.09
CA PRO A 89 3.82 5.18 -8.54
C PRO A 89 3.67 4.91 -10.05
N ILE A 90 4.63 5.34 -10.87
CA ILE A 90 4.54 5.24 -12.33
C ILE A 90 5.10 3.92 -12.84
N LYS A 91 6.29 3.53 -12.40
CA LYS A 91 6.99 2.33 -12.89
C LYS A 91 6.79 1.09 -12.03
N GLY A 92 6.22 1.23 -10.83
CA GLY A 92 6.05 0.15 -9.87
C GLY A 92 7.36 -0.39 -9.28
N ALA A 93 8.50 0.27 -9.55
CA ALA A 93 9.79 -0.17 -9.04
C ALA A 93 9.91 0.07 -7.53
N LEU A 94 10.47 -0.88 -6.79
CA LEU A 94 10.70 -0.75 -5.36
C LEU A 94 11.74 0.35 -5.09
N LEU A 95 11.39 1.29 -4.21
CA LEU A 95 12.23 2.43 -3.83
C LEU A 95 12.91 2.24 -2.47
N HIS A 96 12.20 1.67 -1.51
CA HIS A 96 12.68 1.45 -0.14
C HIS A 96 12.02 0.24 0.47
N ILE A 97 12.68 -0.38 1.43
CA ILE A 97 12.15 -1.52 2.18
C ILE A 97 12.62 -1.43 3.62
N ASP A 98 11.70 -1.67 4.53
CA ASP A 98 11.93 -1.77 5.96
C ASP A 98 11.87 -3.23 6.38
N LEU A 99 12.99 -3.72 6.94
CA LEU A 99 13.15 -5.08 7.38
C LEU A 99 13.25 -5.13 8.90
N LYS A 100 12.41 -5.92 9.53
CA LYS A 100 12.40 -6.13 10.99
C LYS A 100 12.99 -7.49 11.30
N ARG A 101 14.01 -7.51 12.17
CA ARG A 101 14.57 -8.75 12.73
C ARG A 101 13.57 -9.35 13.69
N ILE A 102 13.35 -10.64 13.59
CA ILE A 102 12.37 -11.37 14.37
C ILE A 102 13.08 -12.25 15.39
N ALA A 103 12.64 -12.18 16.65
CA ALA A 103 12.94 -13.16 17.68
C ALA A 103 11.75 -14.12 17.74
N MET A 104 11.98 -15.42 17.53
CA MET A 104 10.92 -16.43 17.41
C MET A 104 10.09 -16.60 18.70
N ASP A 105 10.63 -16.15 19.83
CA ASP A 105 10.01 -16.33 21.16
C ASP A 105 9.15 -15.14 21.60
N LYS A 106 9.07 -14.08 20.80
CA LYS A 106 8.36 -12.84 21.20
C LYS A 106 7.11 -12.64 20.37
N MET A 107 6.01 -12.32 21.03
CA MET A 107 4.80 -11.86 20.37
C MET A 107 5.08 -10.56 19.60
N MET A 108 4.46 -10.41 18.46
CA MET A 108 4.61 -9.24 17.62
C MET A 108 3.29 -8.86 16.97
N LEU A 109 3.18 -7.57 16.67
CA LEU A 109 2.07 -7.02 15.91
C LEU A 109 2.36 -7.18 14.42
N VAL A 110 1.36 -7.68 13.70
CA VAL A 110 1.42 -7.92 12.27
C VAL A 110 0.06 -7.59 11.66
N SER A 111 0.08 -6.92 10.50
CA SER A 111 -1.13 -6.71 9.68
C SER A 111 -1.30 -7.91 8.75
N VAL A 112 -2.45 -8.58 8.80
CA VAL A 112 -2.75 -9.73 7.96
C VAL A 112 -3.84 -9.37 6.97
N PRO A 113 -3.64 -9.64 5.67
CA PRO A 113 -4.64 -9.35 4.65
C PRO A 113 -5.85 -10.31 4.78
N ILE A 114 -7.04 -9.75 4.51
CA ILE A 114 -8.30 -10.49 4.48
C ILE A 114 -8.60 -10.85 3.03
N GLN A 115 -8.99 -12.10 2.79
CA GLN A 115 -9.49 -12.56 1.50
C GLN A 115 -10.97 -12.91 1.60
N LEU A 116 -11.78 -12.30 0.74
CA LEU A 116 -13.19 -12.59 0.66
C LEU A 116 -13.40 -13.80 -0.26
N VAL A 117 -14.00 -14.84 0.27
CA VAL A 117 -14.25 -16.09 -0.46
C VAL A 117 -15.74 -16.15 -0.83
N GLY A 118 -16.03 -16.47 -2.08
CA GLY A 118 -17.39 -16.60 -2.58
C GLY A 118 -17.95 -15.34 -3.23
N VAL A 119 -19.19 -15.42 -3.67
CA VAL A 119 -19.94 -14.29 -4.25
C VAL A 119 -21.22 -14.12 -3.45
N PRO A 120 -21.48 -12.95 -2.85
CA PRO A 120 -22.67 -12.70 -2.05
C PRO A 120 -23.96 -12.93 -2.84
N THR A 121 -24.96 -13.51 -2.17
CA THR A 121 -26.30 -13.67 -2.76
C THR A 121 -26.95 -12.33 -3.09
N GLY A 122 -26.69 -11.30 -2.28
CA GLY A 122 -27.13 -9.93 -2.52
C GLY A 122 -26.56 -9.31 -3.80
N VAL A 123 -25.31 -9.61 -4.15
CA VAL A 123 -24.71 -9.18 -5.43
C VAL A 123 -25.28 -9.98 -6.59
N LYS A 124 -25.35 -11.31 -6.45
CA LYS A 124 -25.75 -12.22 -7.54
C LYS A 124 -27.22 -12.12 -7.91
N ASN A 125 -28.11 -12.05 -6.92
CA ASN A 125 -29.56 -12.14 -7.11
C ASN A 125 -30.27 -10.78 -7.08
N GLN A 126 -29.69 -9.81 -6.37
CA GLN A 126 -30.34 -8.54 -6.07
C GLN A 126 -29.61 -7.33 -6.67
N GLY A 127 -28.48 -7.57 -7.35
CA GLY A 127 -27.71 -6.50 -8.01
C GLY A 127 -27.00 -5.55 -7.06
N GLY A 128 -26.72 -5.97 -5.81
CA GLY A 128 -25.94 -5.18 -4.85
C GLY A 128 -24.45 -5.08 -5.24
N ILE A 129 -23.73 -4.18 -4.59
CA ILE A 129 -22.28 -4.05 -4.70
C ILE A 129 -21.64 -4.52 -3.40
N LEU A 130 -20.63 -5.42 -3.51
CA LEU A 130 -19.81 -5.81 -2.38
C LEU A 130 -18.70 -4.77 -2.21
N GLU A 131 -18.68 -4.13 -1.06
CA GLU A 131 -17.62 -3.20 -0.66
C GLU A 131 -16.72 -3.84 0.38
N HIS A 132 -15.44 -3.93 0.09
CA HIS A 132 -14.40 -4.42 1.01
C HIS A 132 -13.79 -3.20 1.72
N VAL A 133 -14.25 -2.93 2.95
CA VAL A 133 -13.86 -1.75 3.73
C VAL A 133 -12.52 -1.96 4.40
N LEU A 134 -12.38 -3.07 5.14
CA LEU A 134 -11.17 -3.39 5.90
C LEU A 134 -10.42 -4.52 5.20
N ARG A 135 -9.32 -4.19 4.56
CA ARG A 135 -8.51 -5.14 3.78
C ARG A 135 -7.45 -5.87 4.59
N GLU A 136 -7.05 -5.30 5.72
CA GLU A 136 -6.01 -5.83 6.60
C GLU A 136 -6.47 -5.68 8.05
N VAL A 137 -6.13 -6.65 8.89
CA VAL A 137 -6.42 -6.64 10.32
C VAL A 137 -5.12 -6.77 11.11
N GLU A 138 -4.99 -5.95 12.15
CA GLU A 138 -3.85 -6.03 13.06
C GLU A 138 -4.07 -7.13 14.07
N ILE A 139 -3.10 -8.05 14.10
CA ILE A 139 -3.10 -9.19 15.04
C ILE A 139 -1.82 -9.20 15.86
N GLU A 140 -1.93 -9.70 17.08
CA GLU A 140 -0.79 -10.03 17.93
C GLU A 140 -0.64 -11.55 17.95
N CYS A 141 0.50 -12.05 17.47
CA CYS A 141 0.80 -13.48 17.43
C CYS A 141 2.29 -13.77 17.52
N VAL A 142 2.63 -15.04 17.71
CA VAL A 142 4.00 -15.54 17.64
C VAL A 142 4.39 -15.70 16.16
N PRO A 143 5.65 -15.42 15.76
CA PRO A 143 6.08 -15.50 14.37
C PRO A 143 5.80 -16.84 13.66
N GLY A 144 5.75 -17.94 14.42
CA GLY A 144 5.43 -19.27 13.86
C GLY A 144 3.97 -19.48 13.47
N ASP A 145 3.06 -18.67 14.05
CA ASP A 145 1.60 -18.83 13.89
C ASP A 145 0.97 -17.73 13.02
N ILE A 146 1.79 -16.94 12.32
CA ILE A 146 1.30 -15.87 11.43
C ILE A 146 0.59 -16.52 10.24
N PRO A 147 -0.72 -16.29 10.04
CA PRO A 147 -1.42 -16.76 8.85
C PRO A 147 -1.03 -15.90 7.63
N SER A 148 -0.98 -16.53 6.46
CA SER A 148 -0.74 -15.80 5.20
C SER A 148 -1.88 -14.85 4.86
N HIS A 149 -3.11 -15.25 5.12
CA HIS A 149 -4.34 -14.50 4.90
C HIS A 149 -5.44 -15.03 5.82
N LEU A 150 -6.49 -14.26 5.99
CA LEU A 150 -7.70 -14.64 6.69
C LEU A 150 -8.83 -14.77 5.68
N ASP A 151 -9.36 -15.99 5.53
CA ASP A 151 -10.47 -16.26 4.62
C ASP A 151 -11.80 -15.93 5.29
N VAL A 152 -12.61 -15.12 4.61
CA VAL A 152 -13.95 -14.72 5.06
C VAL A 152 -14.97 -15.13 4.01
N ASP A 153 -15.87 -16.02 4.39
CA ASP A 153 -16.97 -16.42 3.51
C ASP A 153 -18.06 -15.33 3.47
N VAL A 154 -18.28 -14.80 2.28
CA VAL A 154 -19.30 -13.78 2.01
C VAL A 154 -20.49 -14.31 1.23
N THR A 155 -20.56 -15.61 0.97
CA THR A 155 -21.56 -16.24 0.10
C THR A 155 -23.00 -16.00 0.59
N GLY A 156 -23.21 -15.98 1.90
CA GLY A 156 -24.54 -15.84 2.53
C GLY A 156 -25.02 -14.41 2.69
N LEU A 157 -24.25 -13.39 2.31
CA LEU A 157 -24.61 -12.00 2.55
C LEU A 157 -25.73 -11.52 1.61
N GLU A 158 -26.74 -10.90 2.18
CA GLU A 158 -27.82 -10.19 1.48
C GLU A 158 -27.53 -8.68 1.39
N ILE A 159 -28.40 -7.92 0.73
CA ILE A 159 -28.30 -6.46 0.66
C ILE A 159 -28.44 -5.86 2.07
N ASN A 160 -27.55 -4.93 2.40
CA ASN A 160 -27.36 -4.27 3.70
C ASN A 160 -26.77 -5.16 4.80
N ASP A 161 -26.37 -6.39 4.50
CA ASP A 161 -25.62 -7.21 5.44
C ASP A 161 -24.16 -6.78 5.49
N SER A 162 -23.56 -6.93 6.69
CA SER A 162 -22.17 -6.60 6.97
C SER A 162 -21.48 -7.72 7.72
N VAL A 163 -20.22 -7.95 7.40
CA VAL A 163 -19.33 -8.84 8.17
C VAL A 163 -18.42 -7.99 9.03
N TYR A 164 -18.29 -8.36 10.29
CA TYR A 164 -17.47 -7.66 11.29
C TYR A 164 -16.22 -8.45 11.62
N VAL A 165 -15.24 -7.79 12.24
CA VAL A 165 -14.01 -8.43 12.72
C VAL A 165 -14.30 -9.59 13.70
N SER A 166 -15.36 -9.47 14.50
CA SER A 166 -15.82 -10.54 15.41
C SER A 166 -16.16 -11.86 14.71
N ASN A 167 -16.51 -11.82 13.42
CA ASN A 167 -16.87 -13.01 12.62
C ASN A 167 -15.67 -13.69 11.95
N LEU A 168 -14.46 -13.17 12.15
CA LEU A 168 -13.24 -13.75 11.59
C LEU A 168 -12.88 -15.08 12.29
N PRO A 169 -12.29 -16.04 11.57
CA PRO A 169 -11.87 -17.29 12.16
C PRO A 169 -10.76 -17.06 13.20
N HIS A 170 -11.02 -17.40 14.44
CA HIS A 170 -10.08 -17.31 15.55
C HIS A 170 -9.26 -18.60 15.64
N SER A 171 -7.99 -18.56 15.28
CA SER A 171 -7.04 -19.60 15.67
C SER A 171 -6.48 -19.23 17.05
N GLY A 172 -6.56 -20.12 18.01
CA GLY A 172 -6.36 -19.84 19.45
C GLY A 172 -5.08 -19.14 19.92
N SER A 173 -4.07 -18.97 19.02
CA SER A 173 -2.82 -18.23 19.31
C SER A 173 -2.85 -16.77 18.83
N ILE A 174 -3.93 -16.35 18.17
CA ILE A 174 -4.04 -15.05 17.53
C ILE A 174 -4.95 -14.15 18.37
N LYS A 175 -4.46 -12.95 18.71
CA LYS A 175 -5.28 -11.91 19.35
C LYS A 175 -5.51 -10.79 18.35
N PHE A 176 -6.76 -10.45 18.09
CA PHE A 176 -7.12 -9.29 17.30
C PHE A 176 -6.97 -8.02 18.15
N LEU A 177 -6.22 -7.05 17.64
CA LEU A 177 -6.12 -5.72 18.25
C LEU A 177 -7.14 -4.75 17.65
N SER A 178 -7.56 -4.99 16.43
CA SER A 178 -8.59 -4.21 15.77
C SER A 178 -9.92 -4.34 16.52
N ASP A 179 -10.69 -3.26 16.54
CA ASP A 179 -11.98 -3.23 17.22
C ASP A 179 -12.94 -4.27 16.61
N GLU A 180 -13.55 -5.11 17.43
CA GLU A 180 -14.45 -6.20 17.02
C GLU A 180 -15.66 -5.70 16.23
N GLY A 181 -16.06 -4.44 16.44
CA GLY A 181 -17.15 -3.77 15.76
C GLY A 181 -16.82 -3.20 14.38
N LEU A 182 -15.56 -3.28 13.93
CA LEU A 182 -15.20 -2.78 12.59
C LEU A 182 -15.79 -3.67 11.51
N THR A 183 -16.38 -3.03 10.49
CA THR A 183 -16.91 -3.71 9.31
C THR A 183 -15.78 -4.11 8.37
N VAL A 184 -15.70 -5.39 8.07
CA VAL A 184 -14.75 -5.96 7.10
C VAL A 184 -15.26 -5.79 5.68
N ALA A 185 -16.48 -6.22 5.42
CA ALA A 185 -17.14 -6.10 4.15
C ALA A 185 -18.64 -5.88 4.33
N HIS A 186 -19.28 -5.17 3.42
CA HIS A 186 -20.72 -5.04 3.39
C HIS A 186 -21.24 -5.05 1.95
N VAL A 187 -22.53 -5.39 1.81
CA VAL A 187 -23.23 -5.37 0.52
C VAL A 187 -24.17 -4.18 0.49
N SER A 188 -23.88 -3.20 -0.35
CA SER A 188 -24.72 -2.02 -0.55
C SER A 188 -25.68 -2.21 -1.73
N ALA A 189 -26.90 -1.66 -1.63
CA ALA A 189 -27.81 -1.58 -2.76
C ALA A 189 -27.35 -0.51 -3.74
N ILE A 190 -27.39 -0.80 -5.04
CA ILE A 190 -27.24 0.24 -6.06
C ILE A 190 -28.48 1.11 -6.00
N ARG A 191 -28.33 2.34 -5.53
CA ARG A 191 -29.34 3.35 -5.73
C ARG A 191 -29.13 3.89 -7.14
N GLU A 192 -29.87 3.37 -8.11
CA GLU A 192 -30.03 4.08 -9.37
C GLU A 192 -30.68 5.43 -9.03
N GLU A 193 -29.91 6.50 -9.06
CA GLU A 193 -30.49 7.82 -9.22
C GLU A 193 -31.18 7.80 -10.60
N VAL A 194 -32.45 7.50 -10.59
CA VAL A 194 -33.33 7.83 -11.72
C VAL A 194 -33.24 9.34 -11.84
N VAL A 195 -32.42 9.82 -12.75
CA VAL A 195 -32.48 11.17 -13.24
C VAL A 195 -33.82 11.21 -13.96
N GLU A 196 -34.87 11.53 -13.22
CA GLU A 196 -36.15 11.93 -13.78
C GLU A 196 -35.84 13.16 -14.65
N ALA A 197 -35.63 12.87 -15.94
CA ALA A 197 -35.63 13.90 -16.95
C ALA A 197 -37.03 14.51 -16.87
N ALA A 198 -37.12 15.69 -16.28
CA ALA A 198 -38.27 16.55 -16.36
C ALA A 198 -38.49 16.89 -17.83
N GLU A 199 -39.28 16.07 -18.49
CA GLU A 199 -40.00 16.46 -19.70
C GLU A 199 -41.08 17.46 -19.29
N GLY A 200 -41.00 18.63 -19.85
CA GLY A 200 -42.19 19.49 -19.77
C GLY A 200 -41.94 20.96 -20.07
N ALA A 201 -42.37 21.38 -21.26
CA ALA A 201 -42.74 22.72 -21.73
C ALA A 201 -41.63 23.49 -22.46
N ASP A 202 -41.55 23.38 -23.74
CA ASP A 202 -42.34 24.02 -24.82
C ASP A 202 -42.34 25.56 -24.86
N VAL A 203 -42.04 26.02 -26.07
CA VAL A 203 -42.34 27.27 -26.78
C VAL A 203 -41.26 28.34 -26.88
N ALA A 204 -40.70 28.34 -28.09
CA ALA A 204 -40.51 29.50 -29.00
C ALA A 204 -39.66 30.69 -28.58
N ALA A 205 -38.63 30.88 -29.30
CA ALA A 205 -38.42 32.00 -30.26
C ALA A 205 -36.97 32.05 -30.77
N ALA A 206 -36.93 32.26 -32.05
CA ALA A 206 -35.81 32.26 -32.98
C ALA A 206 -34.68 33.29 -32.70
N PRO A 207 -33.71 33.37 -33.61
CA PRO A 207 -32.29 33.45 -33.31
C PRO A 207 -31.73 34.86 -33.38
N ALA A 208 -30.63 35.10 -32.70
CA ALA A 208 -29.75 36.21 -32.97
C ALA A 208 -28.29 35.76 -32.94
N GLU A 209 -27.70 35.81 -34.11
CA GLU A 209 -26.27 35.58 -34.36
C GLU A 209 -25.35 36.54 -33.58
N PRO A 210 -24.15 36.14 -33.35
CA PRO A 210 -23.16 36.94 -32.61
C PRO A 210 -22.32 37.78 -33.53
N GLU A 211 -22.22 38.99 -33.22
CA GLU A 211 -21.26 39.92 -33.82
C GLU A 211 -19.88 39.80 -33.17
N VAL A 212 -18.93 39.58 -34.02
CA VAL A 212 -17.48 39.58 -33.77
C VAL A 212 -17.00 41.04 -33.63
N ALA A 213 -16.40 41.39 -32.53
CA ALA A 213 -15.61 42.61 -32.42
C ALA A 213 -14.14 42.29 -32.14
N LYS A 214 -13.36 42.35 -33.19
CA LYS A 214 -11.92 42.54 -33.20
C LYS A 214 -11.60 44.03 -32.91
N LYS A 215 -10.67 44.27 -32.02
CA LYS A 215 -9.70 45.40 -32.01
C LYS A 215 -8.98 45.42 -30.65
N GLY A 216 -7.69 45.52 -30.51
CA GLY A 216 -6.63 46.07 -31.32
C GLY A 216 -5.48 46.37 -30.35
N LYS A 217 -4.36 45.91 -30.64
CA LYS A 217 -3.02 46.50 -30.61
C LYS A 217 -2.80 47.74 -29.75
N GLY A 218 -1.80 47.67 -28.88
CA GLY A 218 -1.19 48.79 -28.20
C GLY A 218 0.16 48.39 -27.60
N ASP A 219 1.20 48.74 -28.34
CA ASP A 219 2.62 48.75 -27.98
C ASP A 219 2.89 49.78 -26.86
N ALA A 220 3.93 49.50 -26.07
CA ALA A 220 4.98 50.39 -25.56
C ALA A 220 5.72 49.63 -24.45
N GLU A 221 6.90 49.13 -24.64
CA GLU A 221 8.24 49.71 -24.73
C GLU A 221 8.77 50.36 -23.42
N ALA A 222 9.95 49.85 -23.06
CA ALA A 222 11.07 50.48 -22.33
C ALA A 222 10.92 50.62 -20.81
N ALA A 223 11.79 50.14 -19.96
CA ALA A 223 13.20 50.45 -19.82
C ALA A 223 13.75 49.74 -18.57
N ALA A 224 14.87 49.10 -18.71
CA ALA A 224 15.82 48.98 -17.60
C ALA A 224 16.56 50.34 -17.43
N PRO A 225 17.16 50.65 -16.30
CA PRO A 225 18.53 50.28 -16.05
C PRO A 225 18.88 50.01 -14.55
N ASP A 226 19.80 49.11 -14.30
CA ASP A 226 21.19 49.28 -13.86
C ASP A 226 21.47 50.16 -12.62
N ALA A 227 22.10 49.61 -11.65
CA ALA A 227 23.20 50.09 -10.83
C ALA A 227 23.33 49.25 -9.56
N LYS A 228 24.34 48.35 -9.45
CA LYS A 228 25.72 48.59 -9.05
C LYS A 228 25.90 49.05 -7.60
N ALA A 229 26.74 48.34 -7.00
CA ALA A 229 27.74 48.65 -5.97
C ALA A 229 27.38 48.19 -4.55
N GLU A 230 28.12 47.38 -4.04
CA GLU A 230 29.47 47.35 -3.43
C GLU A 230 29.44 47.40 -1.91
N LYS A 231 30.20 46.48 -1.39
CA LYS A 231 31.17 46.52 -0.28
C LYS A 231 30.78 46.23 1.17
N LYS A 232 31.55 45.27 1.67
CA LYS A 232 32.32 45.23 2.94
C LYS A 232 31.57 45.14 4.27
N LYS A 233 31.72 44.07 4.95
CA LYS A 233 32.84 43.76 5.87
C LYS A 233 32.79 42.32 6.28
#